data_e590e3d848948b96ed1b070eb5a2dff3
#
_entry.id   e590e3d848948b96ed1b070eb5a2dff3
#
_cell.length_a   1.000
_cell.length_b   1.000
_cell.length_c   1.000
_cell.angle_alpha   90.00
_cell.angle_beta   90.00
_cell.angle_gamma   90.00
#
_symmetry.space_group_name_H-M   'P 1'
#
loop_
_entity.id
_entity.type
_entity.pdbx_description
1 polymer ?
#
loop_
_entity_poly.entity_id
_entity_poly.type
_entity_poly.pdbx_seq_one_letter_code
_entity_poly.pdbx_strand_id
1 'polypeptide(L)'
;MLRAQRAPRQELKPCLGGKVALAARSRYTLLAKRTAHANANLQMKQHLAVSAIGSDRTGMVHELTRVISESGGNISESRMASLGTEFAMLLLVSGNWHALAKLETELKRLAETNSLSIHLKRTEPRTARTDMLPYSIDVVCLDQSGIVSGLSGFFATRGIDIAEVSTRSYPAAHTGAPMFAVQMIVNVPSRIHVAHLREEFMEFCDSLNLDAILEPVKS
;
A
#
# COMPACT_ATOMS: atom_id res chain seq x y z
N MET A 1 57.26 -4.84 70.13
CA MET A 1 57.70 -3.46 69.82
C MET A 1 57.76 -3.33 68.29
N LEU A 2 56.79 -2.64 67.69
CA LEU A 2 56.93 -2.01 66.36
C LEU A 2 55.74 -1.08 66.19
N ARG A 3 56.08 0.21 66.11
CA ARG A 3 55.15 1.34 65.99
C ARG A 3 54.54 1.38 64.59
N ALA A 4 53.19 1.43 64.47
CA ALA A 4 52.50 1.77 63.25
C ALA A 4 52.54 3.30 63.03
N GLN A 5 53.15 3.74 61.93
CA GLN A 5 53.15 5.13 61.49
C GLN A 5 51.82 5.37 60.68
N ARG A 6 51.08 6.42 61.11
CA ARG A 6 49.88 6.94 60.41
C ARG A 6 50.35 7.82 59.25
N ALA A 7 49.88 7.54 58.04
CA ALA A 7 49.99 8.42 56.89
C ALA A 7 48.92 9.53 56.93
N PRO A 8 49.20 10.73 56.39
CA PRO A 8 48.35 11.89 56.45
C PRO A 8 47.17 11.80 55.46
N ARG A 9 45.99 12.26 55.92
CA ARG A 9 44.79 12.44 55.07
C ARG A 9 45.04 13.60 54.08
N GLN A 10 45.03 13.32 52.78
CA GLN A 10 44.93 14.35 51.75
C GLN A 10 43.43 14.76 51.60
N GLU A 11 43.19 16.04 51.86
CA GLU A 11 41.91 16.70 51.54
C GLU A 11 41.79 16.85 50.02
N LEU A 12 40.83 16.16 49.43
CA LEU A 12 40.43 16.36 48.05
C LEU A 12 39.51 17.59 47.95
N LYS A 13 40.03 18.65 47.32
CA LYS A 13 39.24 19.84 46.95
C LYS A 13 38.18 19.43 45.90
N PRO A 14 36.94 19.94 45.94
CA PRO A 14 35.91 19.67 44.93
C PRO A 14 36.24 20.45 43.65
N CYS A 15 36.65 19.74 42.61
CA CYS A 15 36.84 20.31 41.29
C CYS A 15 35.49 20.54 40.58
N LEU A 16 35.30 21.76 40.17
CA LEU A 16 34.41 22.29 39.12
C LEU A 16 33.79 21.22 38.19
N GLY A 17 32.54 20.81 38.46
CA GLY A 17 31.79 19.87 37.63
C GLY A 17 30.32 20.24 37.38
N GLY A 18 29.83 21.39 37.90
CA GLY A 18 28.43 21.75 37.84
C GLY A 18 27.89 22.12 36.44
N LYS A 19 28.69 22.68 35.55
CA LYS A 19 28.24 23.17 34.26
C LYS A 19 28.17 22.10 33.17
N VAL A 20 29.03 21.09 33.21
CA VAL A 20 29.06 19.99 32.22
C VAL A 20 27.94 18.99 32.48
N ALA A 21 27.61 18.71 33.72
CA ALA A 21 26.51 17.80 34.09
C ALA A 21 25.11 18.36 33.73
N LEU A 22 24.94 19.69 33.81
CA LEU A 22 23.67 20.34 33.45
C LEU A 22 23.43 20.33 31.93
N ALA A 23 24.49 20.54 31.13
CA ALA A 23 24.42 20.50 29.66
C ALA A 23 24.16 19.08 29.13
N ALA A 24 24.71 18.04 29.75
CA ALA A 24 24.46 16.65 29.40
C ALA A 24 23.01 16.25 29.70
N ARG A 25 22.47 16.59 30.89
CA ARG A 25 21.07 16.34 31.23
C ARG A 25 20.08 17.04 30.28
N SER A 26 20.37 18.28 29.86
CA SER A 26 19.53 19.02 28.92
C SER A 26 19.50 18.36 27.53
N ARG A 27 20.65 17.86 27.05
CA ARG A 27 20.71 17.15 25.74
C ARG A 27 19.98 15.79 25.78
N TYR A 28 20.10 15.02 26.84
CA TYR A 28 19.38 13.75 27.02
C TYR A 28 17.86 13.96 27.13
N THR A 29 17.42 15.01 27.81
CA THR A 29 15.99 15.34 27.93
C THR A 29 15.39 15.80 26.59
N LEU A 30 16.16 16.56 25.79
CA LEU A 30 15.76 16.96 24.43
C LEU A 30 15.72 15.78 23.45
N LEU A 31 16.71 14.87 23.54
CA LEU A 31 16.72 13.65 22.71
C LEU A 31 15.56 12.73 23.07
N ALA A 32 15.31 12.50 24.36
CA ALA A 32 14.19 11.69 24.84
C ALA A 32 12.83 12.28 24.47
N LYS A 33 12.68 13.61 24.48
CA LYS A 33 11.45 14.27 23.99
C LYS A 33 11.30 14.14 22.48
N ARG A 34 12.38 14.25 21.70
CA ARG A 34 12.35 14.07 20.24
C ARG A 34 12.03 12.62 19.84
N THR A 35 12.59 11.63 20.52
CA THR A 35 12.25 10.21 20.29
C THR A 35 10.86 9.86 20.78
N ALA A 36 10.36 10.43 21.89
CA ALA A 36 9.00 10.26 22.35
C ALA A 36 7.99 10.89 21.37
N HIS A 37 8.27 12.07 20.80
CA HIS A 37 7.44 12.70 19.77
C HIS A 37 7.48 11.93 18.44
N ALA A 38 8.63 11.41 18.04
CA ALA A 38 8.76 10.58 16.85
C ALA A 38 7.99 9.25 17.01
N ASN A 39 8.09 8.60 18.18
CA ASN A 39 7.35 7.38 18.48
C ASN A 39 5.83 7.62 18.63
N ALA A 40 5.42 8.74 19.24
CA ALA A 40 4.00 9.12 19.33
C ALA A 40 3.39 9.42 17.94
N ASN A 41 4.17 10.00 17.03
CA ASN A 41 3.74 10.22 15.65
C ASN A 41 3.68 8.92 14.81
N LEU A 42 4.50 7.91 15.10
CA LEU A 42 4.43 6.58 14.49
C LEU A 42 3.22 5.78 15.00
N GLN A 43 2.79 5.97 16.23
CA GLN A 43 1.67 5.25 16.84
C GLN A 43 0.27 5.80 16.46
N MET A 44 0.17 6.93 15.75
CA MET A 44 -1.11 7.58 15.45
C MET A 44 -1.45 7.70 13.95
N LYS A 45 -0.70 7.06 13.04
CA LYS A 45 -1.08 6.98 11.63
C LYS A 45 -2.19 5.94 11.47
N GLN A 46 -3.39 6.42 11.26
CA GLN A 46 -4.54 5.60 10.85
C GLN A 46 -4.68 5.64 9.33
N HIS A 47 -5.40 4.67 8.80
CA HIS A 47 -5.64 4.57 7.36
C HIS A 47 -7.12 4.53 7.06
N LEU A 48 -7.51 5.16 5.96
CA LEU A 48 -8.85 5.20 5.43
C LEU A 48 -8.80 4.72 3.98
N ALA A 49 -9.50 3.63 3.68
CA ALA A 49 -9.78 3.22 2.31
C ALA A 49 -10.96 4.04 1.80
N VAL A 50 -10.76 4.68 0.66
CA VAL A 50 -11.75 5.50 -0.03
C VAL A 50 -12.00 4.87 -1.39
N SER A 51 -13.24 4.53 -1.71
CA SER A 51 -13.65 4.25 -3.10
C SER A 51 -14.61 5.35 -3.55
N ALA A 52 -14.36 5.91 -4.73
CA ALA A 52 -15.20 6.94 -5.32
C ALA A 52 -15.47 6.60 -6.78
N ILE A 53 -16.73 6.65 -7.19
CA ILE A 53 -17.17 6.41 -8.56
C ILE A 53 -18.14 7.53 -8.95
N GLY A 54 -18.01 8.02 -10.16
CA GLY A 54 -18.90 9.01 -10.75
C GLY A 54 -18.61 9.25 -12.22
N SER A 55 -19.46 10.02 -12.89
CA SER A 55 -19.31 10.33 -14.32
C SER A 55 -17.96 10.95 -14.62
N ASP A 56 -17.26 10.41 -15.62
CA ASP A 56 -15.92 10.86 -16.00
C ASP A 56 -15.94 12.32 -16.46
N ARG A 57 -15.22 13.17 -15.78
CA ARG A 57 -15.09 14.60 -16.10
C ARG A 57 -13.73 15.16 -15.71
N THR A 58 -13.29 16.14 -16.45
CA THR A 58 -12.05 16.86 -16.15
C THR A 58 -12.09 17.47 -14.74
N GLY A 59 -11.01 17.29 -13.98
CA GLY A 59 -10.83 17.88 -12.66
C GLY A 59 -11.28 17.00 -11.49
N MET A 60 -11.96 15.87 -11.70
CA MET A 60 -12.44 14.98 -10.63
C MET A 60 -11.33 14.51 -9.70
N VAL A 61 -10.21 14.07 -10.26
CA VAL A 61 -9.03 13.65 -9.48
C VAL A 61 -8.52 14.79 -8.62
N HIS A 62 -8.42 16.01 -9.20
CA HIS A 62 -7.96 17.19 -8.47
C HIS A 62 -8.89 17.55 -7.32
N GLU A 63 -10.18 17.55 -7.54
CA GLU A 63 -11.18 17.86 -6.49
C GLU A 63 -11.05 16.90 -5.31
N LEU A 64 -11.01 15.60 -5.57
CA LEU A 64 -10.90 14.59 -4.51
C LEU A 64 -9.56 14.69 -3.76
N THR A 65 -8.45 14.79 -4.49
CA THR A 65 -7.12 14.87 -3.88
C THR A 65 -6.91 16.19 -3.12
N ARG A 66 -7.50 17.28 -3.55
CA ARG A 66 -7.51 18.55 -2.85
C ARG A 66 -8.21 18.44 -1.49
N VAL A 67 -9.41 17.84 -1.45
CA VAL A 67 -10.15 17.60 -0.18
C VAL A 67 -9.33 16.74 0.79
N ILE A 68 -8.65 15.71 0.28
CA ILE A 68 -7.75 14.87 1.09
C ILE A 68 -6.62 15.70 1.71
N SER A 69 -5.95 16.50 0.88
CA SER A 69 -4.82 17.34 1.32
C SER A 69 -5.24 18.43 2.32
N GLU A 70 -6.33 19.17 2.05
CA GLU A 70 -6.88 20.21 2.93
C GLU A 70 -7.40 19.67 4.28
N SER A 71 -7.73 18.39 4.32
CA SER A 71 -8.10 17.69 5.55
C SER A 71 -6.87 17.21 6.36
N GLY A 72 -5.66 17.32 5.79
CA GLY A 72 -4.43 16.83 6.42
C GLY A 72 -4.17 15.33 6.22
N GLY A 73 -4.86 14.72 5.25
CA GLY A 73 -4.60 13.35 4.79
C GLY A 73 -3.45 13.28 3.78
N ASN A 74 -2.81 12.12 3.70
CA ASN A 74 -1.80 11.82 2.70
C ASN A 74 -2.16 10.54 1.96
N ILE A 75 -2.14 10.56 0.63
CA ILE A 75 -2.41 9.38 -0.20
C ILE A 75 -1.18 8.47 -0.15
N SER A 76 -1.35 7.27 0.37
CA SER A 76 -0.30 6.25 0.47
C SER A 76 -0.27 5.33 -0.75
N GLU A 77 -1.46 5.03 -1.30
CA GLU A 77 -1.64 4.16 -2.45
C GLU A 77 -2.91 4.57 -3.20
N SER A 78 -2.93 4.43 -4.52
CA SER A 78 -4.12 4.69 -5.31
C SER A 78 -4.19 3.83 -6.57
N ARG A 79 -5.43 3.56 -6.99
CA ARG A 79 -5.78 3.00 -8.31
C ARG A 79 -6.92 3.83 -8.87
N MET A 80 -6.79 4.27 -10.12
CA MET A 80 -7.78 5.12 -10.77
C MET A 80 -7.90 4.71 -12.24
N ALA A 81 -9.13 4.62 -12.73
CA ALA A 81 -9.38 4.24 -14.13
C ALA A 81 -10.73 4.73 -14.61
N SER A 82 -10.83 5.04 -15.91
CA SER A 82 -12.11 5.22 -16.61
C SER A 82 -12.67 3.85 -16.99
N LEU A 83 -13.95 3.63 -16.71
CA LEU A 83 -14.70 2.41 -17.01
C LEU A 83 -16.03 2.79 -17.68
N GLY A 84 -16.09 2.71 -18.99
CA GLY A 84 -17.22 3.21 -19.75
C GLY A 84 -17.35 4.73 -19.64
N THR A 85 -18.50 5.21 -19.14
CA THR A 85 -18.76 6.64 -18.89
C THR A 85 -18.39 7.08 -17.47
N GLU A 86 -17.93 6.14 -16.64
CA GLU A 86 -17.62 6.40 -15.25
C GLU A 86 -16.11 6.42 -15.01
N PHE A 87 -15.68 7.19 -14.00
CA PHE A 87 -14.34 7.19 -13.48
C PHE A 87 -14.35 6.62 -12.06
N ALA A 88 -13.52 5.61 -11.83
CA ALA A 88 -13.41 4.94 -10.55
C ALA A 88 -12.06 5.25 -9.88
N MET A 89 -12.08 5.51 -8.58
CA MET A 89 -10.90 5.79 -7.77
C MET A 89 -10.91 4.93 -6.52
N LEU A 90 -9.81 4.25 -6.26
CA LEU A 90 -9.52 3.55 -5.00
C LEU A 90 -8.28 4.19 -4.39
N LEU A 91 -8.37 4.69 -3.15
CA LEU A 91 -7.27 5.35 -2.48
C LEU A 91 -7.11 4.80 -1.06
N LEU A 92 -5.87 4.64 -0.65
CA LEU A 92 -5.49 4.44 0.74
C LEU A 92 -4.93 5.75 1.28
N VAL A 93 -5.65 6.38 2.20
CA VAL A 93 -5.27 7.66 2.79
C VAL A 93 -4.78 7.45 4.21
N SER A 94 -3.62 7.98 4.55
CA SER A 94 -3.06 7.98 5.89
C SER A 94 -3.19 9.35 6.55
N GLY A 95 -3.45 9.38 7.85
CA GLY A 95 -3.54 10.61 8.63
C GLY A 95 -3.67 10.34 10.12
N ASN A 96 -3.68 11.41 10.92
CA ASN A 96 -4.07 11.29 12.32
C ASN A 96 -5.60 11.17 12.44
N TRP A 97 -6.09 10.83 13.64
CA TRP A 97 -7.53 10.62 13.87
C TRP A 97 -8.38 11.85 13.47
N HIS A 98 -7.93 13.06 13.81
CA HIS A 98 -8.67 14.31 13.51
C HIS A 98 -8.71 14.59 12.00
N ALA A 99 -7.58 14.41 11.30
CA ALA A 99 -7.50 14.60 9.86
C ALA A 99 -8.46 13.65 9.12
N LEU A 100 -8.47 12.37 9.51
CA LEU A 100 -9.34 11.40 8.86
C LEU A 100 -10.81 11.60 9.22
N ALA A 101 -11.14 12.01 10.46
CA ALA A 101 -12.52 12.34 10.84
C ALA A 101 -13.05 13.57 10.06
N LYS A 102 -12.21 14.61 9.89
CA LYS A 102 -12.54 15.76 9.04
C LYS A 102 -12.73 15.31 7.58
N LEU A 103 -11.81 14.49 7.07
CA LEU A 103 -11.87 13.96 5.71
C LEU A 103 -13.16 13.18 5.44
N GLU A 104 -13.58 12.31 6.36
CA GLU A 104 -14.83 11.56 6.24
C GLU A 104 -16.05 12.48 6.08
N THR A 105 -16.07 13.60 6.80
CA THR A 105 -17.15 14.60 6.70
C THR A 105 -17.12 15.34 5.37
N GLU A 106 -15.94 15.80 4.95
CA GLU A 106 -15.78 16.55 3.70
C GLU A 106 -16.04 15.67 2.47
N LEU A 107 -15.64 14.39 2.49
CA LEU A 107 -15.92 13.47 1.39
C LEU A 107 -17.41 13.15 1.26
N LYS A 108 -18.15 13.04 2.37
CA LYS A 108 -19.62 12.89 2.31
C LYS A 108 -20.26 14.10 1.67
N ARG A 109 -19.84 15.31 2.04
CA ARG A 109 -20.32 16.56 1.44
C ARG A 109 -19.99 16.64 -0.05
N LEU A 110 -18.79 16.24 -0.44
CA LEU A 110 -18.37 16.19 -1.84
C LEU A 110 -19.23 15.20 -2.64
N ALA A 111 -19.56 14.03 -2.06
CA ALA A 111 -20.41 13.04 -2.68
C ALA A 111 -21.81 13.61 -3.01
N GLU A 112 -22.43 14.30 -2.06
CA GLU A 112 -23.75 14.91 -2.22
C GLU A 112 -23.74 16.02 -3.28
N THR A 113 -22.67 16.86 -3.27
CA THR A 113 -22.60 18.02 -4.19
C THR A 113 -22.33 17.60 -5.64
N ASN A 114 -21.54 16.56 -5.86
CA ASN A 114 -21.01 16.18 -7.18
C ASN A 114 -21.57 14.86 -7.72
N SER A 115 -22.63 14.33 -7.12
CA SER A 115 -23.26 13.05 -7.51
C SER A 115 -22.22 11.89 -7.58
N LEU A 116 -21.28 11.89 -6.63
CA LEU A 116 -20.29 10.83 -6.51
C LEU A 116 -20.78 9.75 -5.54
N SER A 117 -20.59 8.50 -5.91
CA SER A 117 -20.75 7.37 -4.97
C SER A 117 -19.43 7.18 -4.23
N ILE A 118 -19.39 7.56 -2.93
CA ILE A 118 -18.18 7.44 -2.11
C ILE A 118 -18.42 6.47 -0.96
N HIS A 119 -17.57 5.44 -0.84
CA HIS A 119 -17.53 4.54 0.30
C HIS A 119 -16.25 4.72 1.09
N LEU A 120 -16.37 4.75 2.40
CA LEU A 120 -15.27 5.01 3.34
C LEU A 120 -15.17 3.83 4.32
N LYS A 121 -13.95 3.30 4.49
CA LYS A 121 -13.70 2.22 5.44
C LYS A 121 -12.38 2.47 6.18
N ARG A 122 -12.43 2.59 7.51
CA ARG A 122 -11.21 2.56 8.32
C ARG A 122 -10.51 1.22 8.15
N THR A 123 -9.21 1.25 7.94
CA THR A 123 -8.41 0.06 7.63
C THR A 123 -7.01 0.19 8.22
N GLU A 124 -6.26 -0.89 8.16
CA GLU A 124 -4.86 -0.93 8.50
C GLU A 124 -4.01 -1.12 7.23
N PRO A 125 -2.76 -0.65 7.20
CA PRO A 125 -1.88 -0.90 6.08
C PRO A 125 -1.63 -2.40 5.96
N ARG A 126 -1.55 -2.90 4.73
CA ARG A 126 -1.21 -4.30 4.49
C ARG A 126 0.22 -4.55 4.98
N THR A 127 0.39 -5.53 5.86
CA THR A 127 1.73 -5.98 6.26
C THR A 127 2.41 -6.61 5.05
N ALA A 128 3.62 -6.15 4.73
CA ALA A 128 4.40 -6.75 3.65
C ALA A 128 4.67 -8.23 3.97
N ARG A 129 4.27 -9.13 3.06
CA ARG A 129 4.54 -10.57 3.15
C ARG A 129 5.85 -10.84 2.44
N THR A 130 6.87 -11.18 3.19
CA THR A 130 8.22 -11.48 2.68
C THR A 130 8.33 -12.87 2.03
N ASP A 131 7.32 -13.70 2.20
CA ASP A 131 7.22 -15.06 1.68
C ASP A 131 6.50 -15.17 0.32
N MET A 132 6.24 -14.03 -0.32
CA MET A 132 5.54 -13.94 -1.59
C MET A 132 6.40 -13.28 -2.67
N LEU A 133 6.33 -13.82 -3.89
CA LEU A 133 7.01 -13.28 -5.06
C LEU A 133 5.96 -12.80 -6.07
N PRO A 134 6.05 -11.53 -6.54
CA PRO A 134 5.11 -11.01 -7.53
C PRO A 134 5.43 -11.52 -8.93
N TYR A 135 4.41 -12.00 -9.64
CA TYR A 135 4.46 -12.39 -11.04
C TYR A 135 3.43 -11.64 -11.85
N SER A 136 3.81 -11.23 -13.06
CA SER A 136 2.93 -10.67 -14.09
C SER A 136 2.40 -11.78 -14.97
N ILE A 137 1.13 -11.68 -15.31
CA ILE A 137 0.43 -12.56 -16.21
C ILE A 137 -0.23 -11.70 -17.27
N ASP A 138 0.08 -11.96 -18.52
CA ASP A 138 -0.56 -11.34 -19.66
C ASP A 138 -1.25 -12.43 -20.47
N VAL A 139 -2.55 -12.27 -20.74
CA VAL A 139 -3.37 -13.21 -21.50
C VAL A 139 -4.06 -12.47 -22.63
N VAL A 140 -4.02 -13.03 -23.82
CA VAL A 140 -4.76 -12.54 -25.01
C VAL A 140 -5.55 -13.69 -25.61
N CYS A 141 -6.81 -13.46 -25.95
CA CYS A 141 -7.68 -14.47 -26.55
C CYS A 141 -8.84 -13.83 -27.32
N LEU A 142 -9.65 -14.64 -27.98
CA LEU A 142 -10.96 -14.21 -28.44
C LEU A 142 -11.86 -13.89 -27.23
N ASP A 143 -12.67 -12.83 -27.35
CA ASP A 143 -13.58 -12.45 -26.27
C ASP A 143 -14.67 -13.52 -26.09
N GLN A 144 -14.66 -14.14 -24.93
CA GLN A 144 -15.63 -15.16 -24.52
C GLN A 144 -15.91 -15.06 -23.01
N SER A 145 -17.08 -15.54 -22.61
CA SER A 145 -17.47 -15.50 -21.20
C SER A 145 -16.63 -16.46 -20.36
N GLY A 146 -16.34 -16.06 -19.11
CA GLY A 146 -15.71 -16.93 -18.10
C GLY A 146 -14.20 -16.90 -18.03
N ILE A 147 -13.48 -16.19 -18.91
CA ILE A 147 -12.00 -16.11 -18.92
C ILE A 147 -11.47 -15.67 -17.55
N VAL A 148 -11.94 -14.52 -17.03
CA VAL A 148 -11.47 -14.00 -15.73
C VAL A 148 -11.81 -14.97 -14.59
N SER A 149 -12.97 -15.59 -14.63
CA SER A 149 -13.39 -16.60 -13.65
C SER A 149 -12.49 -17.84 -13.69
N GLY A 150 -12.16 -18.32 -14.88
CA GLY A 150 -11.26 -19.46 -15.06
C GLY A 150 -9.85 -19.17 -14.54
N LEU A 151 -9.27 -18.03 -14.95
CA LEU A 151 -7.93 -17.59 -14.51
C LEU A 151 -7.90 -17.40 -12.99
N SER A 152 -8.86 -16.71 -12.42
CA SER A 152 -8.91 -16.49 -10.97
C SER A 152 -9.12 -17.79 -10.19
N GLY A 153 -9.91 -18.72 -10.70
CA GLY A 153 -10.09 -20.05 -10.15
C GLY A 153 -8.80 -20.88 -10.13
N PHE A 154 -8.03 -20.82 -11.23
CA PHE A 154 -6.72 -21.49 -11.32
C PHE A 154 -5.76 -21.07 -10.20
N PHE A 155 -5.66 -19.76 -9.93
CA PHE A 155 -4.80 -19.22 -8.86
C PHE A 155 -5.37 -19.48 -7.47
N ALA A 156 -6.68 -19.31 -7.29
CA ALA A 156 -7.35 -19.49 -6.00
C ALA A 156 -7.20 -20.91 -5.46
N THR A 157 -7.35 -21.94 -6.31
CA THR A 157 -7.21 -23.36 -5.92
C THR A 157 -5.79 -23.71 -5.48
N ARG A 158 -4.79 -22.92 -5.88
CA ARG A 158 -3.38 -23.08 -5.51
C ARG A 158 -2.95 -22.19 -4.34
N GLY A 159 -3.88 -21.41 -3.77
CA GLY A 159 -3.60 -20.47 -2.68
C GLY A 159 -2.68 -19.32 -3.10
N ILE A 160 -2.78 -18.89 -4.36
CA ILE A 160 -2.04 -17.77 -4.92
C ILE A 160 -2.95 -16.53 -4.89
N ASP A 161 -2.51 -15.47 -4.22
CA ASP A 161 -3.24 -14.22 -4.10
C ASP A 161 -3.14 -13.39 -5.38
N ILE A 162 -4.26 -12.91 -5.88
CA ILE A 162 -4.32 -11.94 -6.98
C ILE A 162 -4.22 -10.54 -6.36
N ALA A 163 -3.19 -9.79 -6.76
CA ALA A 163 -2.95 -8.42 -6.29
C ALA A 163 -3.66 -7.38 -7.15
N GLU A 164 -3.67 -7.59 -8.47
CA GLU A 164 -4.26 -6.66 -9.43
C GLU A 164 -4.79 -7.43 -10.65
N VAL A 165 -5.90 -6.96 -11.21
CA VAL A 165 -6.45 -7.45 -12.50
C VAL A 165 -6.89 -6.25 -13.31
N SER A 166 -6.47 -6.19 -14.55
CA SER A 166 -6.96 -5.24 -15.56
C SER A 166 -7.37 -6.01 -16.81
N THR A 167 -8.52 -5.68 -17.35
CA THR A 167 -9.04 -6.34 -18.56
C THR A 167 -9.51 -5.33 -19.58
N ARG A 168 -9.41 -5.69 -20.86
CA ARG A 168 -9.86 -4.84 -21.96
C ARG A 168 -10.32 -5.69 -23.15
N SER A 169 -11.52 -5.39 -23.66
CA SER A 169 -11.96 -5.87 -24.98
C SER A 169 -11.57 -4.86 -26.06
N TYR A 170 -11.15 -5.35 -27.23
CA TYR A 170 -10.79 -4.54 -28.38
C TYR A 170 -10.97 -5.33 -29.68
N PRO A 171 -11.25 -4.67 -30.84
CA PRO A 171 -11.28 -5.34 -32.12
C PRO A 171 -9.88 -5.65 -32.61
N ALA A 172 -9.66 -6.86 -33.15
CA ALA A 172 -8.41 -7.22 -33.81
C ALA A 172 -8.16 -6.36 -35.05
N ALA A 173 -6.94 -5.84 -35.21
CA ALA A 173 -6.61 -4.84 -36.23
C ALA A 173 -6.92 -5.26 -37.67
N HIS A 174 -6.77 -6.56 -38.02
CA HIS A 174 -6.93 -7.06 -39.40
C HIS A 174 -8.27 -7.74 -39.63
N THR A 175 -8.84 -8.40 -38.64
CA THR A 175 -10.07 -9.22 -38.79
C THR A 175 -11.29 -8.55 -38.21
N GLY A 176 -11.13 -7.57 -37.33
CA GLY A 176 -12.24 -6.98 -36.55
C GLY A 176 -12.81 -7.92 -35.50
N ALA A 177 -12.26 -9.12 -35.32
CA ALA A 177 -12.74 -10.07 -34.32
C ALA A 177 -12.60 -9.47 -32.90
N PRO A 178 -13.57 -9.71 -32.02
CA PRO A 178 -13.49 -9.23 -30.64
C PRO A 178 -12.38 -9.99 -29.89
N MET A 179 -11.38 -9.26 -29.45
CA MET A 179 -10.26 -9.76 -28.65
C MET A 179 -10.43 -9.34 -27.21
N PHE A 180 -9.94 -10.15 -26.30
CA PHE A 180 -9.90 -9.87 -24.87
C PHE A 180 -8.49 -10.00 -24.34
N ALA A 181 -8.02 -8.97 -23.64
CA ALA A 181 -6.74 -8.97 -22.97
C ALA A 181 -6.94 -8.90 -21.46
N VAL A 182 -6.19 -9.71 -20.73
CA VAL A 182 -6.15 -9.71 -19.26
C VAL A 182 -4.72 -9.50 -18.81
N GLN A 183 -4.51 -8.54 -17.94
CA GLN A 183 -3.26 -8.33 -17.23
C GLN A 183 -3.50 -8.56 -15.74
N MET A 184 -2.70 -9.41 -15.14
CA MET A 184 -2.81 -9.72 -13.70
C MET A 184 -1.46 -9.63 -13.02
N ILE A 185 -1.47 -9.19 -11.77
CA ILE A 185 -0.35 -9.37 -10.86
C ILE A 185 -0.79 -10.35 -9.78
N VAL A 186 -0.01 -11.41 -9.62
CA VAL A 186 -0.26 -12.45 -8.60
C VAL A 186 0.92 -12.54 -7.64
N ASN A 187 0.64 -12.84 -6.37
CA ASN A 187 1.65 -13.07 -5.35
C ASN A 187 1.81 -14.58 -5.12
N VAL A 188 2.85 -15.14 -5.69
CA VAL A 188 3.16 -16.57 -5.60
C VAL A 188 3.92 -16.86 -4.31
N PRO A 189 3.41 -17.74 -3.42
CA PRO A 189 4.14 -18.16 -2.23
C PRO A 189 5.48 -18.81 -2.58
N SER A 190 6.55 -18.46 -1.86
CA SER A 190 7.92 -18.97 -2.09
C SER A 190 8.05 -20.50 -2.01
N ARG A 191 7.08 -21.18 -1.36
CA ARG A 191 6.99 -22.65 -1.30
C ARG A 191 6.57 -23.28 -2.63
N ILE A 192 6.00 -22.52 -3.56
CA ILE A 192 5.52 -23.04 -4.86
C ILE A 192 6.68 -23.07 -5.84
N HIS A 193 6.88 -24.20 -6.49
CA HIS A 193 7.89 -24.36 -7.52
C HIS A 193 7.41 -23.70 -8.82
N VAL A 194 7.98 -22.56 -9.17
CA VAL A 194 7.48 -21.68 -10.25
C VAL A 194 7.53 -22.35 -11.62
N ALA A 195 8.54 -23.22 -11.90
CA ALA A 195 8.61 -23.94 -13.16
C ALA A 195 7.39 -24.84 -13.37
N HIS A 196 7.02 -25.59 -12.33
CA HIS A 196 5.83 -26.44 -12.36
C HIS A 196 4.53 -25.63 -12.45
N LEU A 197 4.42 -24.54 -11.68
CA LEU A 197 3.28 -23.62 -11.80
C LEU A 197 3.11 -23.09 -13.23
N ARG A 198 4.23 -22.76 -13.89
CA ARG A 198 4.20 -22.27 -15.27
C ARG A 198 3.73 -23.34 -16.24
N GLU A 199 4.22 -24.58 -16.12
CA GLU A 199 3.79 -25.71 -16.94
C GLU A 199 2.28 -25.95 -16.79
N GLU A 200 1.78 -26.08 -15.57
CA GLU A 200 0.34 -26.26 -15.29
C GLU A 200 -0.50 -25.08 -15.80
N PHE A 201 0.03 -23.85 -15.70
CA PHE A 201 -0.67 -22.65 -16.18
C PHE A 201 -0.77 -22.63 -17.70
N MET A 202 0.31 -23.00 -18.39
CA MET A 202 0.30 -23.07 -19.86
C MET A 202 -0.65 -24.17 -20.36
N GLU A 203 -0.62 -25.36 -19.76
CA GLU A 203 -1.59 -26.45 -20.09
C GLU A 203 -3.04 -26.00 -19.86
N PHE A 204 -3.31 -25.29 -18.76
CA PHE A 204 -4.62 -24.72 -18.47
C PHE A 204 -5.04 -23.70 -19.54
N CYS A 205 -4.15 -22.78 -19.92
CA CYS A 205 -4.43 -21.78 -20.96
C CYS A 205 -4.64 -22.41 -22.32
N ASP A 206 -3.82 -23.39 -22.71
CA ASP A 206 -3.97 -24.13 -23.97
C ASP A 206 -5.33 -24.84 -24.06
N SER A 207 -5.80 -25.43 -22.97
CA SER A 207 -7.12 -26.08 -22.90
C SER A 207 -8.29 -25.13 -23.18
N LEU A 208 -8.11 -23.84 -22.96
CA LEU A 208 -9.09 -22.77 -23.17
C LEU A 208 -8.79 -21.90 -24.39
N ASN A 209 -7.78 -22.24 -25.21
CA ASN A 209 -7.27 -21.44 -26.32
C ASN A 209 -6.92 -20.00 -25.92
N LEU A 210 -6.22 -19.85 -24.81
CA LEU A 210 -5.70 -18.59 -24.32
C LEU A 210 -4.20 -18.51 -24.63
N ASP A 211 -3.75 -17.41 -25.27
CA ASP A 211 -2.33 -17.10 -25.39
C ASP A 211 -1.86 -16.35 -24.15
N ALA A 212 -0.97 -16.96 -23.38
CA ALA A 212 -0.62 -16.49 -22.04
C ALA A 212 0.89 -16.45 -21.80
N ILE A 213 1.32 -15.49 -20.98
CA ILE A 213 2.69 -15.34 -20.49
C ILE A 213 2.64 -15.20 -18.98
N LEU A 214 3.56 -15.88 -18.27
CA LEU A 214 3.76 -15.75 -16.82
C LEU A 214 5.24 -15.43 -16.55
N GLU A 215 5.52 -14.23 -16.05
CA GLU A 215 6.87 -13.72 -15.82
C GLU A 215 7.03 -13.08 -14.43
N PRO A 216 8.25 -13.10 -13.83
CA PRO A 216 8.48 -12.34 -12.63
C PRO A 216 8.34 -10.84 -12.89
N VAL A 217 7.72 -10.11 -11.96
CA VAL A 217 7.65 -8.65 -12.04
C VAL A 217 9.07 -8.08 -11.94
N LYS A 218 9.47 -7.32 -12.94
CA LYS A 218 10.76 -6.61 -12.95
C LYS A 218 10.68 -5.45 -11.95
N SER A 219 11.54 -5.49 -10.93
CA SER A 219 11.71 -4.43 -9.93
C SER A 219 12.50 -3.23 -10.50
#